data_fca76d1c63cda4ad36a60407ecd8bbdb
#
_entry.id   fca76d1c63cda4ad36a60407ecd8bbdb
#
_cell.length_a   1.000
_cell.length_b   1.000
_cell.length_c   1.000
_cell.angle_alpha   90.00
_cell.angle_beta   90.00
_cell.angle_gamma   90.00
#
_symmetry.space_group_name_H-M   'P 1'
#
loop_
_entity.id
_entity.type
_entity.pdbx_description
1 polymer ?
#
loop_
_entity_poly.entity_id
_entity_poly.type
_entity_poly.pdbx_seq_one_letter_code
_entity_poly.pdbx_strand_id
1 'polypeptide(L)'
;LVHFILEQHLAVVILYVLVGIVIFSVTFMILEEPGIRYLGRISDAVQSISQGNLNTEVDVTGDDEFSAMAANLNKMSSDIRKLMDKEREAERTKNELITNVAHDLRTPLTSIIGYLELLAGNTQIPQEMQHKYIEIAYSKSRRLEKLIEDLFGFTKLNYGKIAMHIGQIDIVKLLEQLLEEAYPNFEEKNLSYDLQSNVPAKIISADGNLLARLFDNLIGNAIKYGADGKRVLVKIHGEEDTVTVSVTNFGRVIPADELPLLFNKFYRVEQSRSALVLRLQRKL
;
A
#
# COMPACT_ATOMS: atom_id res chain seq x y z
N LEU A 1 17.70 89.25 34.54
CA LEU A 1 18.41 88.11 35.20
C LEU A 1 17.51 86.86 35.27
N VAL A 2 16.25 86.98 35.72
CA VAL A 2 15.30 85.84 35.87
C VAL A 2 15.00 85.16 34.53
N HIS A 3 14.79 85.96 33.46
CA HIS A 3 14.53 85.47 32.09
C HIS A 3 15.72 84.67 31.53
N PHE A 4 16.95 85.14 31.73
CA PHE A 4 18.16 84.43 31.30
C PHE A 4 18.38 83.07 32.05
N ILE A 5 18.09 83.04 33.34
CA ILE A 5 18.18 81.81 34.14
C ILE A 5 17.13 80.79 33.65
N LEU A 6 15.92 81.30 33.35
CA LEU A 6 14.82 80.43 32.86
C LEU A 6 15.14 79.84 31.52
N GLU A 7 15.70 80.61 30.57
CA GLU A 7 16.12 80.12 29.25
C GLU A 7 17.25 79.11 29.33
N GLN A 8 18.22 79.30 30.21
CA GLN A 8 19.29 78.28 30.45
C GLN A 8 18.74 76.98 31.01
N HIS A 9 17.84 77.05 31.97
CA HIS A 9 17.20 75.84 32.51
C HIS A 9 16.38 75.15 31.45
N LEU A 10 15.63 75.84 30.63
CA LEU A 10 14.86 75.31 29.53
C LEU A 10 15.77 74.60 28.48
N ALA A 11 16.86 75.17 28.10
CA ALA A 11 17.83 74.61 27.16
C ALA A 11 18.45 73.33 27.71
N VAL A 12 18.78 73.31 29.01
CA VAL A 12 19.30 72.10 29.67
C VAL A 12 18.26 70.99 29.72
N VAL A 13 16.99 71.28 30.03
CA VAL A 13 15.92 70.29 29.97
C VAL A 13 15.69 69.71 28.58
N ILE A 14 15.67 70.56 27.56
CA ILE A 14 15.56 70.14 26.15
C ILE A 14 16.72 69.20 25.79
N LEU A 15 17.94 69.53 26.22
CA LEU A 15 19.11 68.68 25.93
C LEU A 15 18.98 67.31 26.58
N TYR A 16 18.54 67.21 27.84
CA TYR A 16 18.30 65.91 28.53
C TYR A 16 17.23 65.09 27.85
N VAL A 17 16.14 65.72 27.40
CA VAL A 17 15.09 65.03 26.61
C VAL A 17 15.61 64.48 25.32
N LEU A 18 16.38 65.25 24.58
CA LEU A 18 16.99 64.81 23.31
C LEU A 18 17.96 63.64 23.51
N VAL A 19 18.82 63.71 24.53
CA VAL A 19 19.74 62.63 24.89
C VAL A 19 18.95 61.37 25.31
N GLY A 20 17.87 61.53 26.08
CA GLY A 20 16.98 60.42 26.45
C GLY A 20 16.32 59.73 25.24
N ILE A 21 15.85 60.52 24.27
CA ILE A 21 15.28 60.00 23.02
C ILE A 21 16.33 59.24 22.21
N VAL A 22 17.54 59.74 22.11
CA VAL A 22 18.62 59.06 21.40
C VAL A 22 18.99 57.70 22.06
N ILE A 23 19.18 57.73 23.37
CA ILE A 23 19.47 56.52 24.13
C ILE A 23 18.34 55.48 23.97
N PHE A 24 17.09 55.92 24.13
CA PHE A 24 15.93 55.06 23.93
C PHE A 24 15.89 54.49 22.54
N SER A 25 16.07 55.27 21.50
CA SER A 25 16.05 54.82 20.08
C SER A 25 17.17 53.81 19.78
N VAL A 26 18.39 54.07 20.29
CA VAL A 26 19.53 53.14 20.11
C VAL A 26 19.27 51.83 20.83
N THR A 27 18.80 51.87 22.09
CA THR A 27 18.50 50.70 22.89
C THR A 27 17.38 49.87 22.24
N PHE A 28 16.33 50.55 21.78
CA PHE A 28 15.21 49.93 21.05
C PHE A 28 15.70 49.22 19.77
N MET A 29 16.55 49.85 18.99
CA MET A 29 17.10 49.31 17.75
C MET A 29 17.96 48.05 18.00
N ILE A 30 18.75 48.03 19.10
CA ILE A 30 19.58 46.88 19.47
C ILE A 30 18.70 45.70 19.96
N LEU A 31 17.62 45.97 20.66
CA LEU A 31 16.71 44.94 21.16
C LEU A 31 15.86 44.31 20.06
N GLU A 32 15.48 45.06 19.03
CA GLU A 32 14.64 44.58 17.92
C GLU A 32 15.43 43.84 16.83
N GLU A 33 16.75 44.09 16.70
CA GLU A 33 17.60 43.53 15.64
C GLU A 33 17.56 41.97 15.57
N PRO A 34 17.59 41.21 16.67
CA PRO A 34 17.49 39.73 16.63
C PRO A 34 16.17 39.22 16.05
N GLY A 35 15.05 39.87 16.38
CA GLY A 35 13.71 39.52 15.88
C GLY A 35 13.57 39.74 14.39
N ILE A 36 14.07 40.90 13.88
CA ILE A 36 14.05 41.20 12.45
C ILE A 36 14.90 40.20 11.66
N ARG A 37 16.07 39.82 12.15
CA ARG A 37 16.94 38.80 11.52
C ARG A 37 16.30 37.44 11.52
N TYR A 38 15.57 37.08 12.59
CA TYR A 38 14.85 35.83 12.69
C TYR A 38 13.69 35.75 11.69
N LEU A 39 12.92 36.83 11.54
CA LEU A 39 11.88 36.96 10.53
C LEU A 39 12.44 36.83 9.09
N GLY A 40 13.61 37.41 8.84
CA GLY A 40 14.32 37.24 7.57
C GLY A 40 14.62 35.78 7.25
N ARG A 41 15.12 35.00 8.23
CA ARG A 41 15.39 33.56 8.06
C ARG A 41 14.11 32.77 7.77
N ILE A 42 12.99 33.10 8.43
CA ILE A 42 11.70 32.46 8.13
C ILE A 42 11.27 32.79 6.71
N SER A 43 11.39 34.04 6.28
CA SER A 43 11.05 34.47 4.92
C SER A 43 11.89 33.75 3.86
N ASP A 44 13.20 33.63 4.06
CA ASP A 44 14.10 32.92 3.15
C ASP A 44 13.77 31.43 3.08
N ALA A 45 13.40 30.81 4.20
CA ALA A 45 12.96 29.43 4.25
C ALA A 45 11.64 29.21 3.49
N VAL A 46 10.65 30.11 3.65
CA VAL A 46 9.40 30.10 2.89
C VAL A 46 9.69 30.16 1.39
N GLN A 47 10.58 31.07 0.96
CA GLN A 47 10.96 31.19 -0.43
C GLN A 47 11.65 29.91 -0.95
N SER A 48 12.56 29.32 -0.17
CA SER A 48 13.26 28.10 -0.51
C SER A 48 12.28 26.92 -0.65
N ILE A 49 11.33 26.77 0.29
CA ILE A 49 10.27 25.76 0.23
C ILE A 49 9.37 25.97 -1.00
N SER A 50 9.00 27.20 -1.32
CA SER A 50 8.18 27.52 -2.50
C SER A 50 8.88 27.18 -3.83
N GLN A 51 10.21 27.14 -3.84
CA GLN A 51 11.04 26.70 -4.98
C GLN A 51 11.24 25.17 -5.02
N GLY A 52 10.62 24.43 -4.08
CA GLY A 52 10.66 22.97 -4.05
C GLY A 52 11.74 22.38 -3.14
N ASN A 53 12.53 23.20 -2.43
CA ASN A 53 13.51 22.69 -1.47
C ASN A 53 12.85 22.43 -0.11
N LEU A 54 12.24 21.28 0.02
CA LEU A 54 11.54 20.84 1.24
C LEU A 54 12.48 20.35 2.36
N ASN A 55 13.80 20.37 2.17
CA ASN A 55 14.77 20.03 3.20
C ASN A 55 15.23 21.23 4.03
N THR A 56 14.70 22.42 3.72
CA THR A 56 15.00 23.62 4.48
C THR A 56 14.28 23.57 5.82
N GLU A 57 15.02 23.71 6.91
CA GLU A 57 14.49 23.79 8.27
C GLU A 57 14.94 25.12 8.88
N VAL A 58 14.08 25.76 9.64
CA VAL A 58 14.36 26.97 10.44
C VAL A 58 14.55 26.55 11.88
N ASP A 59 15.64 27.00 12.51
CA ASP A 59 15.86 26.75 13.93
C ASP A 59 14.74 27.41 14.74
N VAL A 60 14.05 26.63 15.58
CA VAL A 60 13.02 27.14 16.49
C VAL A 60 13.69 27.65 17.73
N THR A 61 13.75 28.98 17.86
CA THR A 61 14.47 29.64 18.96
C THR A 61 13.54 30.61 19.69
N GLY A 62 13.33 30.40 20.98
CA GLY A 62 12.42 31.22 21.80
C GLY A 62 11.06 30.56 22.01
N ASP A 63 10.12 31.32 22.59
CA ASP A 63 8.78 30.86 22.95
C ASP A 63 7.73 31.95 22.55
N ASP A 64 8.01 32.63 21.47
CA ASP A 64 7.20 33.72 20.89
C ASP A 64 6.43 33.28 19.64
N GLU A 65 5.68 34.19 19.04
CA GLU A 65 4.89 33.97 17.83
C GLU A 65 5.78 33.60 16.63
N PHE A 66 7.01 34.09 16.56
CA PHE A 66 7.94 33.79 15.47
C PHE A 66 8.47 32.36 15.58
N SER A 67 8.73 31.89 16.81
CA SER A 67 9.12 30.51 17.08
C SER A 67 8.00 29.53 16.71
N ALA A 68 6.75 29.88 17.04
CA ALA A 68 5.57 29.09 16.64
C ALA A 68 5.43 29.07 15.10
N MET A 69 5.70 30.19 14.41
CA MET A 69 5.67 30.27 12.94
C MET A 69 6.75 29.38 12.30
N ALA A 70 7.98 29.39 12.82
CA ALA A 70 9.06 28.54 12.37
C ALA A 70 8.74 27.05 12.55
N ALA A 71 8.20 26.65 13.72
CA ALA A 71 7.78 25.28 13.98
C ALA A 71 6.67 24.83 13.03
N ASN A 72 5.67 25.67 12.78
CA ASN A 72 4.59 25.39 11.84
C ASN A 72 5.11 25.25 10.40
N LEU A 73 6.06 26.09 9.98
CA LEU A 73 6.69 26.01 8.69
C LEU A 73 7.45 24.70 8.49
N ASN A 74 8.27 24.30 9.49
CA ASN A 74 9.00 23.04 9.47
C ASN A 74 8.04 21.84 9.39
N LYS A 75 6.96 21.87 10.16
CA LYS A 75 5.92 20.84 10.13
C LYS A 75 5.27 20.76 8.75
N MET A 76 4.86 21.90 8.18
CA MET A 76 4.27 21.97 6.84
C MET A 76 5.21 21.39 5.78
N SER A 77 6.49 21.77 5.81
CA SER A 77 7.51 21.25 4.89
C SER A 77 7.66 19.73 5.02
N SER A 78 7.73 19.20 6.24
CA SER A 78 7.78 17.76 6.52
C SER A 78 6.54 17.03 6.00
N ASP A 79 5.34 17.59 6.20
CA ASP A 79 4.09 16.97 5.77
C ASP A 79 3.98 16.95 4.23
N ILE A 80 4.36 18.04 3.55
CA ILE A 80 4.42 18.08 2.09
C ILE A 80 5.41 17.04 1.56
N ARG A 81 6.60 16.92 2.14
CA ARG A 81 7.60 15.92 1.76
C ARG A 81 7.03 14.50 1.87
N LYS A 82 6.40 14.17 3.02
CA LYS A 82 5.75 12.86 3.21
C LYS A 82 4.64 12.57 2.18
N LEU A 83 3.87 13.59 1.80
CA LEU A 83 2.84 13.45 0.76
C LEU A 83 3.46 13.20 -0.60
N MET A 84 4.52 13.93 -0.97
CA MET A 84 5.23 13.72 -2.24
C MET A 84 5.91 12.35 -2.32
N ASP A 85 6.50 11.86 -1.21
CA ASP A 85 7.12 10.54 -1.17
C ASP A 85 6.06 9.44 -1.33
N LYS A 86 4.90 9.57 -0.68
CA LYS A 86 3.76 8.66 -0.87
C LYS A 86 3.23 8.68 -2.30
N GLU A 87 3.13 9.85 -2.92
CA GLU A 87 2.69 9.98 -4.31
C GLU A 87 3.67 9.30 -5.27
N ARG A 88 4.98 9.54 -5.09
CA ARG A 88 6.04 8.87 -5.88
C ARG A 88 6.02 7.36 -5.73
N GLU A 89 5.83 6.87 -4.51
CA GLU A 89 5.70 5.43 -4.24
C GLU A 89 4.46 4.84 -4.92
N ALA A 90 3.32 5.53 -4.84
CA ALA A 90 2.09 5.13 -5.52
C ALA A 90 2.26 5.11 -7.05
N GLU A 91 2.95 6.11 -7.62
CA GLU A 91 3.23 6.18 -9.05
C GLU A 91 4.19 5.06 -9.50
N ARG A 92 5.24 4.78 -8.76
CA ARG A 92 6.14 3.63 -9.01
C ARG A 92 5.37 2.32 -8.99
N THR A 93 4.58 2.10 -7.95
CA THR A 93 3.76 0.89 -7.82
C THR A 93 2.78 0.75 -8.99
N LYS A 94 2.18 1.84 -9.44
CA LYS A 94 1.30 1.85 -10.62
C LYS A 94 2.05 1.47 -11.91
N ASN A 95 3.25 2.01 -12.11
CA ASN A 95 4.06 1.75 -13.30
C ASN A 95 4.59 0.32 -13.32
N GLU A 96 5.02 -0.21 -12.18
CA GLU A 96 5.40 -1.62 -12.00
C GLU A 96 4.22 -2.55 -12.28
N LEU A 97 3.02 -2.22 -11.80
CA LEU A 97 1.80 -2.95 -12.10
C LEU A 97 1.57 -3.05 -13.61
N ILE A 98 1.56 -1.90 -14.31
CA ILE A 98 1.30 -1.86 -15.75
C ILE A 98 2.33 -2.72 -16.50
N THR A 99 3.59 -2.62 -16.13
CA THR A 99 4.68 -3.38 -16.77
C THR A 99 4.53 -4.88 -16.55
N ASN A 100 4.28 -5.31 -15.32
CA ASN A 100 4.12 -6.71 -14.95
C ASN A 100 2.87 -7.32 -15.60
N VAL A 101 1.74 -6.60 -15.59
CA VAL A 101 0.50 -7.03 -16.24
C VAL A 101 0.72 -7.17 -17.75
N ALA A 102 1.34 -6.19 -18.39
CA ALA A 102 1.63 -6.26 -19.84
C ALA A 102 2.49 -7.47 -20.19
N HIS A 103 3.51 -7.77 -19.38
CA HIS A 103 4.36 -8.95 -19.55
C HIS A 103 3.57 -10.26 -19.37
N ASP A 104 2.79 -10.34 -18.28
CA ASP A 104 2.03 -11.56 -17.95
C ASP A 104 0.88 -11.84 -18.95
N LEU A 105 0.34 -10.82 -19.61
CA LEU A 105 -0.62 -10.95 -20.71
C LEU A 105 0.06 -11.31 -22.03
N ARG A 106 1.22 -10.72 -22.32
CA ARG A 106 1.95 -10.96 -23.59
C ARG A 106 2.38 -12.41 -23.74
N THR A 107 2.86 -13.04 -22.66
CA THR A 107 3.40 -14.40 -22.70
C THR A 107 2.38 -15.44 -23.17
N PRO A 108 1.16 -15.58 -22.58
CA PRO A 108 0.15 -16.50 -23.07
C PRO A 108 -0.37 -16.11 -24.47
N LEU A 109 -0.52 -14.82 -24.74
CA LEU A 109 -0.99 -14.32 -26.04
C LEU A 109 -0.04 -14.73 -27.18
N THR A 110 1.27 -14.52 -27.01
CA THR A 110 2.27 -14.93 -27.99
C THR A 110 2.24 -16.45 -28.21
N SER A 111 2.06 -17.24 -27.16
CA SER A 111 1.92 -18.69 -27.28
C SER A 111 0.67 -19.08 -28.07
N ILE A 112 -0.48 -18.45 -27.79
CA ILE A 112 -1.74 -18.70 -28.53
C ILE A 112 -1.55 -18.43 -30.00
N ILE A 113 -1.02 -17.24 -30.34
CA ILE A 113 -0.78 -16.82 -31.72
C ILE A 113 0.16 -17.83 -32.42
N GLY A 114 1.29 -18.17 -31.78
CA GLY A 114 2.27 -19.10 -32.38
C GLY A 114 1.69 -20.49 -32.67
N TYR A 115 0.89 -21.08 -31.77
CA TYR A 115 0.24 -22.37 -32.06
C TYR A 115 -0.84 -22.26 -33.11
N LEU A 116 -1.58 -21.15 -33.18
CA LEU A 116 -2.57 -20.92 -34.25
C LEU A 116 -1.90 -20.68 -35.59
N GLU A 117 -0.78 -19.98 -35.66
CA GLU A 117 0.02 -19.78 -36.87
C GLU A 117 0.58 -21.12 -37.41
N LEU A 118 1.06 -22.00 -36.50
CA LEU A 118 1.48 -23.35 -36.90
C LEU A 118 0.33 -24.14 -37.54
N LEU A 119 -0.87 -24.04 -36.96
CA LEU A 119 -2.05 -24.72 -37.51
C LEU A 119 -2.54 -24.12 -38.80
N ALA A 120 -2.46 -22.80 -38.96
CA ALA A 120 -2.92 -22.10 -40.18
C ALA A 120 -1.94 -22.20 -41.35
N GLY A 121 -0.63 -22.22 -41.06
CA GLY A 121 0.42 -22.20 -42.08
C GLY A 121 0.86 -23.57 -42.61
N ASN A 122 0.51 -24.66 -41.93
CA ASN A 122 0.99 -25.99 -42.32
C ASN A 122 -0.16 -26.99 -42.46
N THR A 123 -0.47 -27.40 -43.71
CA THR A 123 -1.54 -28.32 -44.02
C THR A 123 -1.17 -29.80 -43.79
N GLN A 124 0.10 -30.11 -43.48
CA GLN A 124 0.60 -31.49 -43.32
C GLN A 124 0.87 -31.88 -41.85
N ILE A 125 0.33 -31.14 -40.88
CA ILE A 125 0.49 -31.50 -39.47
C ILE A 125 -0.34 -32.77 -39.17
N PRO A 126 0.24 -33.79 -38.52
CA PRO A 126 -0.52 -34.96 -38.05
C PRO A 126 -1.68 -34.58 -37.17
N GLN A 127 -2.82 -35.27 -37.28
CA GLN A 127 -4.05 -34.93 -36.56
C GLN A 127 -3.86 -34.89 -35.01
N GLU A 128 -3.03 -35.77 -34.48
CA GLU A 128 -2.68 -35.80 -33.06
C GLU A 128 -1.95 -34.50 -32.62
N MET A 129 -1.04 -33.99 -33.45
CA MET A 129 -0.34 -32.74 -33.20
C MET A 129 -1.26 -31.53 -33.33
N GLN A 130 -2.20 -31.56 -34.29
CA GLN A 130 -3.21 -30.51 -34.42
C GLN A 130 -4.04 -30.41 -33.13
N HIS A 131 -4.52 -31.55 -32.65
CA HIS A 131 -5.31 -31.60 -31.38
C HIS A 131 -4.51 -31.06 -30.20
N LYS A 132 -3.25 -31.46 -30.07
CA LYS A 132 -2.34 -30.96 -29.02
C LYS A 132 -2.13 -29.45 -29.09
N TYR A 133 -1.95 -28.88 -30.30
CA TYR A 133 -1.76 -27.43 -30.47
C TYR A 133 -3.05 -26.65 -30.10
N ILE A 134 -4.22 -27.18 -30.45
CA ILE A 134 -5.52 -26.61 -30.08
C ILE A 134 -5.69 -26.64 -28.57
N GLU A 135 -5.40 -27.75 -27.90
CA GLU A 135 -5.48 -27.87 -26.43
C GLU A 135 -4.56 -26.88 -25.72
N ILE A 136 -3.31 -26.72 -26.21
CA ILE A 136 -2.37 -25.74 -25.64
C ILE A 136 -2.91 -24.31 -25.82
N ALA A 137 -3.37 -23.97 -27.02
CA ALA A 137 -3.91 -22.63 -27.31
C ALA A 137 -5.14 -22.36 -26.44
N TYR A 138 -6.05 -23.33 -26.28
CA TYR A 138 -7.23 -23.24 -25.41
C TYR A 138 -6.83 -23.03 -23.95
N SER A 139 -5.93 -23.84 -23.42
CA SER A 139 -5.44 -23.73 -22.04
C SER A 139 -4.80 -22.36 -21.77
N LYS A 140 -4.01 -21.82 -22.73
CA LYS A 140 -3.41 -20.48 -22.61
C LYS A 140 -4.46 -19.37 -22.69
N SER A 141 -5.52 -19.54 -23.50
CA SER A 141 -6.66 -18.60 -23.58
C SER A 141 -7.42 -18.52 -22.26
N ARG A 142 -7.70 -19.68 -21.64
CA ARG A 142 -8.37 -19.74 -20.32
C ARG A 142 -7.51 -19.06 -19.24
N ARG A 143 -6.20 -19.25 -19.29
CA ARG A 143 -5.27 -18.56 -18.38
C ARG A 143 -5.28 -17.05 -18.58
N LEU A 144 -5.32 -16.58 -19.85
CA LEU A 144 -5.38 -15.17 -20.19
C LEU A 144 -6.70 -14.53 -19.69
N GLU A 145 -7.82 -15.21 -19.89
CA GLU A 145 -9.13 -14.80 -19.38
C GLU A 145 -9.08 -14.59 -17.85
N LYS A 146 -8.57 -15.56 -17.11
CA LYS A 146 -8.42 -15.44 -15.65
C LYS A 146 -7.53 -14.26 -15.22
N LEU A 147 -6.43 -14.00 -15.93
CA LEU A 147 -5.56 -12.84 -15.65
C LEU A 147 -6.30 -11.51 -15.87
N ILE A 148 -7.15 -11.42 -16.89
CA ILE A 148 -7.96 -10.24 -17.17
C ILE A 148 -9.01 -10.04 -16.07
N GLU A 149 -9.70 -11.11 -15.66
CA GLU A 149 -10.67 -11.05 -14.55
C GLU A 149 -10.03 -10.61 -13.24
N ASP A 150 -8.83 -11.12 -12.93
CA ASP A 150 -8.07 -10.75 -11.75
C ASP A 150 -7.65 -9.26 -11.78
N LEU A 151 -7.25 -8.76 -12.94
CA LEU A 151 -6.94 -7.34 -13.15
C LEU A 151 -8.17 -6.44 -12.95
N PHE A 152 -9.30 -6.81 -13.54
CA PHE A 152 -10.57 -6.07 -13.35
C PHE A 152 -11.03 -6.09 -11.89
N GLY A 153 -10.93 -7.24 -11.22
CA GLY A 153 -11.24 -7.36 -9.79
C GLY A 153 -10.35 -6.45 -8.95
N PHE A 154 -9.04 -6.41 -9.24
CA PHE A 154 -8.09 -5.54 -8.57
C PHE A 154 -8.41 -4.04 -8.79
N THR A 155 -8.74 -3.63 -10.01
CA THR A 155 -9.08 -2.23 -10.29
C THR A 155 -10.35 -1.80 -9.58
N LYS A 156 -11.39 -2.65 -9.55
CA LYS A 156 -12.64 -2.37 -8.82
C LYS A 156 -12.40 -2.22 -7.31
N LEU A 157 -11.54 -3.05 -6.71
CA LEU A 157 -11.18 -2.98 -5.29
C LEU A 157 -10.46 -1.66 -4.95
N ASN A 158 -9.51 -1.23 -5.78
CA ASN A 158 -8.74 -0.01 -5.52
C ASN A 158 -9.56 1.29 -5.65
N TYR A 159 -10.57 1.31 -6.52
CA TYR A 159 -11.41 2.49 -6.72
C TYR A 159 -12.66 2.53 -5.81
N GLY A 160 -12.75 1.62 -4.82
CA GLY A 160 -13.86 1.59 -3.86
C GLY A 160 -15.26 1.36 -4.50
N LYS A 161 -15.30 0.83 -5.74
CA LYS A 161 -16.53 0.65 -6.52
C LYS A 161 -17.12 -0.76 -6.39
N ILE A 162 -16.66 -1.58 -5.46
CA ILE A 162 -17.31 -2.86 -5.20
C ILE A 162 -18.50 -2.61 -4.27
N ALA A 163 -19.68 -2.71 -4.81
CA ALA A 163 -20.88 -2.92 -4.01
C ALA A 163 -20.77 -4.30 -3.39
N MET A 164 -20.51 -4.38 -2.09
CA MET A 164 -20.48 -5.66 -1.35
C MET A 164 -21.93 -6.15 -1.16
N HIS A 165 -22.19 -7.38 -1.57
CA HIS A 165 -23.47 -8.06 -1.31
C HIS A 165 -23.37 -8.90 -0.05
N ILE A 166 -23.57 -8.23 1.11
CA ILE A 166 -23.47 -8.87 2.41
C ILE A 166 -24.66 -9.79 2.62
N GLY A 167 -24.39 -11.07 2.87
CA GLY A 167 -25.34 -12.12 3.20
C GLY A 167 -24.90 -12.94 4.41
N GLN A 168 -25.76 -13.85 4.86
CA GLN A 168 -25.44 -14.81 5.88
C GLN A 168 -24.83 -16.05 5.21
N ILE A 169 -23.56 -16.34 5.52
CA ILE A 169 -22.77 -17.40 4.89
C ILE A 169 -22.32 -18.39 5.97
N ASP A 170 -22.55 -19.65 5.74
CA ASP A 170 -21.92 -20.71 6.54
C ASP A 170 -20.51 -20.97 5.99
N ILE A 171 -19.50 -20.54 6.73
CA ILE A 171 -18.11 -20.62 6.30
C ILE A 171 -17.60 -22.07 6.23
N VAL A 172 -18.18 -22.98 7.03
CA VAL A 172 -17.81 -24.41 7.01
C VAL A 172 -18.25 -25.02 5.69
N LYS A 173 -19.52 -24.83 5.33
CA LYS A 173 -20.08 -25.35 4.05
C LYS A 173 -19.40 -24.72 2.83
N LEU A 174 -19.08 -23.42 2.88
CA LEU A 174 -18.36 -22.76 1.80
C LEU A 174 -17.00 -23.41 1.56
N LEU A 175 -16.24 -23.69 2.62
CA LEU A 175 -14.91 -24.32 2.50
C LEU A 175 -14.99 -25.79 2.09
N GLU A 176 -16.00 -26.54 2.57
CA GLU A 176 -16.29 -27.91 2.10
C GLU A 176 -16.50 -27.93 0.59
N GLN A 177 -17.41 -27.07 0.09
CA GLN A 177 -17.71 -26.97 -1.34
C GLN A 177 -16.47 -26.59 -2.16
N LEU A 178 -15.69 -25.59 -1.75
CA LEU A 178 -14.48 -25.18 -2.47
C LEU A 178 -13.40 -26.25 -2.52
N LEU A 179 -13.27 -27.05 -1.46
CA LEU A 179 -12.33 -28.18 -1.43
C LEU A 179 -12.80 -29.34 -2.34
N GLU A 180 -14.10 -29.61 -2.38
CA GLU A 180 -14.69 -30.59 -3.31
C GLU A 180 -14.50 -30.13 -4.77
N GLU A 181 -14.77 -28.88 -5.10
CA GLU A 181 -14.54 -28.31 -6.43
C GLU A 181 -13.04 -28.34 -6.85
N ALA A 182 -12.12 -28.21 -5.88
CA ALA A 182 -10.68 -28.28 -6.10
C ALA A 182 -10.13 -29.71 -6.17
N TYR A 183 -10.93 -30.74 -5.88
CA TYR A 183 -10.49 -32.13 -5.82
C TYR A 183 -9.70 -32.62 -7.04
N PRO A 184 -10.12 -32.35 -8.30
CA PRO A 184 -9.35 -32.75 -9.47
C PRO A 184 -7.93 -32.17 -9.50
N ASN A 185 -7.74 -30.94 -8.98
CA ASN A 185 -6.42 -30.32 -8.91
C ASN A 185 -5.54 -30.95 -7.83
N PHE A 186 -6.14 -31.40 -6.71
CA PHE A 186 -5.44 -32.18 -5.69
C PHE A 186 -4.97 -33.52 -6.24
N GLU A 187 -5.84 -34.25 -6.96
CA GLU A 187 -5.53 -35.52 -7.58
C GLU A 187 -4.42 -35.42 -8.61
N GLU A 188 -4.47 -34.42 -9.52
CA GLU A 188 -3.42 -34.15 -10.52
C GLU A 188 -2.04 -33.95 -9.88
N LYS A 189 -1.98 -33.36 -8.70
CA LYS A 189 -0.72 -33.07 -7.98
C LYS A 189 -0.36 -34.17 -6.96
N ASN A 190 -1.12 -35.26 -6.86
CA ASN A 190 -0.96 -36.28 -5.85
C ASN A 190 -0.94 -35.73 -4.41
N LEU A 191 -1.83 -34.77 -4.14
CA LEU A 191 -2.02 -34.12 -2.85
C LEU A 191 -3.28 -34.65 -2.18
N SER A 192 -3.23 -34.85 -0.87
CA SER A 192 -4.41 -35.03 -0.03
C SER A 192 -4.79 -33.73 0.66
N TYR A 193 -6.06 -33.52 0.95
CA TYR A 193 -6.50 -32.47 1.84
C TYR A 193 -7.23 -33.02 3.07
N ASP A 194 -7.22 -32.19 4.12
CA ASP A 194 -7.93 -32.47 5.37
C ASP A 194 -8.61 -31.21 5.85
N LEU A 195 -9.91 -31.25 6.13
CA LEU A 195 -10.68 -30.15 6.69
C LEU A 195 -11.01 -30.46 8.15
N GLN A 196 -10.54 -29.62 9.05
CA GLN A 196 -10.77 -29.73 10.49
C GLN A 196 -11.54 -28.51 10.98
N SER A 197 -12.67 -28.71 11.63
CA SER A 197 -13.47 -27.66 12.24
C SER A 197 -13.81 -28.03 13.69
N ASN A 198 -13.71 -27.04 14.59
CA ASN A 198 -14.17 -27.19 15.97
C ASN A 198 -15.67 -26.94 16.13
N VAL A 199 -16.36 -26.51 15.05
CA VAL A 199 -17.80 -26.22 15.01
C VAL A 199 -18.42 -26.90 13.79
N PRO A 200 -19.66 -27.43 13.87
CA PRO A 200 -20.32 -28.07 12.74
C PRO A 200 -20.81 -27.04 11.69
N ALA A 201 -21.06 -25.81 12.09
CA ALA A 201 -21.48 -24.71 11.25
C ALA A 201 -21.09 -23.36 11.90
N LYS A 202 -20.74 -22.36 11.11
CA LYS A 202 -20.49 -20.98 11.60
C LYS A 202 -20.99 -19.98 10.59
N ILE A 203 -22.08 -19.31 10.95
CA ILE A 203 -22.69 -18.27 10.11
C ILE A 203 -21.95 -16.94 10.34
N ILE A 204 -21.53 -16.31 9.24
CA ILE A 204 -20.89 -14.99 9.23
C ILE A 204 -21.61 -14.06 8.25
N SER A 205 -21.59 -12.76 8.52
CA SER A 205 -22.10 -11.73 7.59
C SER A 205 -20.96 -11.30 6.64
N ALA A 206 -21.04 -11.71 5.38
CA ALA A 206 -20.00 -11.43 4.40
C ALA A 206 -20.54 -11.49 2.97
N ASP A 207 -19.72 -11.05 1.99
CA ASP A 207 -20.00 -11.32 0.58
C ASP A 207 -19.47 -12.70 0.22
N GLY A 208 -20.39 -13.63 -0.10
CA GLY A 208 -20.05 -15.03 -0.41
C GLY A 208 -19.13 -15.17 -1.61
N ASN A 209 -19.32 -14.34 -2.66
CA ASN A 209 -18.48 -14.39 -3.85
C ASN A 209 -17.05 -13.93 -3.57
N LEU A 210 -16.91 -12.88 -2.77
CA LEU A 210 -15.58 -12.39 -2.38
C LEU A 210 -14.85 -13.36 -1.45
N LEU A 211 -15.58 -14.01 -0.53
CA LEU A 211 -15.01 -15.04 0.32
C LEU A 211 -14.63 -16.31 -0.48
N ALA A 212 -15.49 -16.76 -1.38
CA ALA A 212 -15.18 -17.90 -2.25
C ALA A 212 -13.91 -17.61 -3.06
N ARG A 213 -13.80 -16.42 -3.69
CA ARG A 213 -12.61 -16.02 -4.44
C ARG A 213 -11.35 -15.93 -3.56
N LEU A 214 -11.48 -15.47 -2.31
CA LEU A 214 -10.39 -15.42 -1.35
C LEU A 214 -9.84 -16.80 -1.06
N PHE A 215 -10.75 -17.75 -0.68
CA PHE A 215 -10.33 -19.11 -0.31
C PHE A 215 -9.90 -19.94 -1.52
N ASP A 216 -10.49 -19.73 -2.68
CA ASP A 216 -10.06 -20.34 -3.95
C ASP A 216 -8.60 -19.97 -4.27
N ASN A 217 -8.25 -18.70 -4.10
CA ASN A 217 -6.87 -18.25 -4.25
C ASN A 217 -5.91 -18.87 -3.22
N LEU A 218 -6.35 -19.03 -1.97
CA LEU A 218 -5.53 -19.64 -0.91
C LEU A 218 -5.34 -21.15 -1.12
N ILE A 219 -6.43 -21.85 -1.45
CA ILE A 219 -6.42 -23.28 -1.75
C ILE A 219 -5.58 -23.53 -3.00
N GLY A 220 -5.79 -22.75 -4.06
CA GLY A 220 -5.00 -22.83 -5.28
C GLY A 220 -3.50 -22.60 -5.07
N ASN A 221 -3.13 -21.64 -4.20
CA ASN A 221 -1.74 -21.45 -3.79
C ASN A 221 -1.22 -22.65 -2.99
N ALA A 222 -2.01 -23.20 -2.06
CA ALA A 222 -1.62 -24.37 -1.29
C ALA A 222 -1.39 -25.61 -2.16
N ILE A 223 -2.23 -25.82 -3.19
CA ILE A 223 -2.05 -26.88 -4.19
C ILE A 223 -0.78 -26.64 -5.00
N LYS A 224 -0.60 -25.42 -5.52
CA LYS A 224 0.54 -25.08 -6.38
C LYS A 224 1.88 -25.24 -5.68
N TYR A 225 1.97 -24.83 -4.41
CA TYR A 225 3.21 -24.81 -3.65
C TYR A 225 3.32 -25.92 -2.60
N GLY A 226 2.30 -26.76 -2.46
CA GLY A 226 2.22 -27.85 -1.48
C GLY A 226 2.69 -29.22 -1.99
N ALA A 227 3.04 -29.36 -3.28
CA ALA A 227 3.30 -30.65 -3.91
C ALA A 227 4.34 -31.53 -3.18
N ASP A 228 5.40 -30.95 -2.60
CA ASP A 228 6.43 -31.72 -1.88
C ASP A 228 5.93 -32.25 -0.53
N GLY A 229 4.97 -31.58 0.10
CA GLY A 229 4.42 -31.94 1.40
C GLY A 229 3.28 -32.95 1.32
N LYS A 230 2.80 -33.27 0.11
CA LYS A 230 1.72 -34.22 -0.20
C LYS A 230 0.40 -34.01 0.55
N ARG A 231 0.25 -32.97 1.32
CA ARG A 231 -0.93 -32.70 2.15
C ARG A 231 -1.21 -31.20 2.25
N VAL A 232 -2.48 -30.83 2.23
CA VAL A 232 -2.99 -29.49 2.57
C VAL A 232 -3.95 -29.64 3.75
N LEU A 233 -3.80 -28.81 4.76
CA LEU A 233 -4.65 -28.81 5.95
C LEU A 233 -5.40 -27.48 6.02
N VAL A 234 -6.73 -27.56 6.03
CA VAL A 234 -7.62 -26.43 6.26
C VAL A 234 -8.22 -26.56 7.63
N LYS A 235 -7.98 -25.58 8.52
CA LYS A 235 -8.56 -25.57 9.85
C LYS A 235 -9.50 -24.39 10.02
N ILE A 236 -10.67 -24.66 10.58
CA ILE A 236 -11.66 -23.65 10.96
C ILE A 236 -11.75 -23.64 12.47
N HIS A 237 -11.53 -22.52 13.09
CA HIS A 237 -11.70 -22.34 14.52
C HIS A 237 -12.71 -21.20 14.75
N GLY A 238 -13.93 -21.61 15.13
CA GLY A 238 -15.02 -20.69 15.47
C GLY A 238 -15.04 -20.38 16.96
N GLU A 239 -15.08 -19.10 17.30
CA GLU A 239 -15.35 -18.53 18.64
C GLU A 239 -16.68 -17.78 18.61
N GLU A 240 -17.12 -17.17 19.73
CA GLU A 240 -18.41 -16.46 19.76
C GLU A 240 -18.53 -15.42 18.65
N ASP A 241 -17.58 -14.47 18.57
CA ASP A 241 -17.61 -13.32 17.63
C ASP A 241 -16.59 -13.40 16.50
N THR A 242 -15.75 -14.43 16.48
CA THR A 242 -14.70 -14.58 15.48
C THR A 242 -14.70 -15.94 14.83
N VAL A 243 -14.16 -16.02 13.63
CA VAL A 243 -13.78 -17.27 13.00
C VAL A 243 -12.38 -17.11 12.41
N THR A 244 -11.51 -18.06 12.73
CA THR A 244 -10.16 -18.14 12.17
C THR A 244 -10.11 -19.30 11.19
N VAL A 245 -9.70 -19.02 9.96
CA VAL A 245 -9.46 -20.07 8.96
C VAL A 245 -7.97 -20.09 8.64
N SER A 246 -7.36 -21.24 8.70
CA SER A 246 -5.97 -21.44 8.30
C SER A 246 -5.88 -22.49 7.19
N VAL A 247 -5.15 -22.13 6.13
CA VAL A 247 -4.81 -23.00 5.01
C VAL A 247 -3.31 -23.27 5.08
N THR A 248 -2.94 -24.50 5.37
CA THR A 248 -1.54 -24.90 5.59
C THR A 248 -1.12 -25.93 4.55
N ASN A 249 -0.05 -25.66 3.85
CA ASN A 249 0.63 -26.62 2.99
C ASN A 249 2.00 -26.97 3.58
N PHE A 250 2.42 -28.23 3.45
CA PHE A 250 3.68 -28.74 3.98
C PHE A 250 4.76 -28.75 2.88
N GLY A 251 5.15 -27.56 2.41
CA GLY A 251 6.22 -27.35 1.45
C GLY A 251 7.38 -26.57 2.05
N ARG A 252 8.15 -25.87 1.21
CA ARG A 252 9.20 -24.97 1.71
C ARG A 252 8.60 -23.86 2.58
N VAL A 253 9.30 -23.52 3.65
CA VAL A 253 8.94 -22.41 4.54
C VAL A 253 9.37 -21.10 3.87
N ILE A 254 8.52 -20.07 3.91
CA ILE A 254 8.90 -18.72 3.53
C ILE A 254 9.86 -18.17 4.60
N PRO A 255 11.00 -17.56 4.20
CA PRO A 255 11.87 -16.86 5.12
C PRO A 255 11.13 -15.78 5.90
N ALA A 256 11.50 -15.60 7.18
CA ALA A 256 10.78 -14.67 8.06
C ALA A 256 10.86 -13.20 7.60
N ASP A 257 11.93 -12.81 6.91
CA ASP A 257 12.16 -11.50 6.31
C ASP A 257 11.27 -11.25 5.07
N GLU A 258 10.82 -12.29 4.39
CA GLU A 258 9.92 -12.18 3.25
C GLU A 258 8.43 -12.16 3.65
N LEU A 259 8.08 -12.63 4.85
CA LEU A 259 6.67 -12.67 5.31
C LEU A 259 5.95 -11.31 5.24
N PRO A 260 6.55 -10.17 5.65
CA PRO A 260 5.92 -8.86 5.53
C PRO A 260 5.67 -8.43 4.08
N LEU A 261 6.47 -8.96 3.15
CA LEU A 261 6.42 -8.60 1.73
C LEU A 261 5.34 -9.36 0.96
N LEU A 262 4.83 -10.50 1.50
CA LEU A 262 3.82 -11.34 0.84
C LEU A 262 2.51 -10.62 0.51
N PHE A 263 2.16 -9.61 1.30
CA PHE A 263 0.96 -8.79 1.09
C PHE A 263 1.24 -7.55 0.26
N ASN A 264 2.51 -7.32 -0.13
CA ASN A 264 2.83 -6.26 -1.07
C ASN A 264 2.32 -6.63 -2.46
N LYS A 265 1.73 -5.67 -3.12
CA LYS A 265 1.18 -5.85 -4.47
C LYS A 265 2.29 -6.34 -5.40
N PHE A 266 2.02 -7.43 -6.13
CA PHE A 266 2.93 -8.03 -7.13
C PHE A 266 4.24 -8.65 -6.59
N TYR A 267 4.42 -8.70 -5.28
CA TYR A 267 5.54 -9.44 -4.72
C TYR A 267 5.37 -10.94 -5.00
N ARG A 268 6.41 -11.55 -5.54
CA ARG A 268 6.49 -13.00 -5.75
C ARG A 268 7.79 -13.49 -5.13
N VAL A 269 7.67 -14.44 -4.23
CA VAL A 269 8.84 -15.15 -3.72
C VAL A 269 9.33 -16.08 -4.82
N GLU A 270 10.52 -15.84 -5.36
CA GLU A 270 11.03 -16.58 -6.51
C GLU A 270 11.21 -18.09 -6.24
N GLN A 271 11.28 -18.53 -5.00
CA GLN A 271 11.59 -19.93 -4.66
C GLN A 271 10.85 -20.52 -3.45
N SER A 272 9.80 -19.92 -2.90
CA SER A 272 9.28 -20.37 -1.61
C SER A 272 7.83 -20.86 -1.60
N ARG A 273 7.52 -21.70 -0.63
CA ARG A 273 6.27 -22.41 -0.38
C ARG A 273 5.88 -22.21 1.09
N SER A 274 4.64 -21.86 1.39
CA SER A 274 4.29 -21.34 2.74
C SER A 274 2.95 -21.75 3.26
N ALA A 275 2.83 -21.64 4.59
CA ALA A 275 1.55 -21.59 5.29
C ALA A 275 1.04 -20.14 5.37
N LEU A 276 -0.22 -19.89 5.00
CA LEU A 276 -0.91 -18.63 5.20
C LEU A 276 -2.05 -18.83 6.20
N VAL A 277 -2.06 -18.00 7.25
CA VAL A 277 -3.13 -17.96 8.26
C VAL A 277 -3.89 -16.66 8.15
N LEU A 278 -5.20 -16.76 7.92
CA LEU A 278 -6.12 -15.62 7.90
C LEU A 278 -7.04 -15.66 9.11
N ARG A 279 -7.08 -14.55 9.83
CA ARG A 279 -8.04 -14.34 10.91
C ARG A 279 -9.07 -13.32 10.48
N LEU A 280 -10.32 -13.75 10.37
CA LEU A 280 -11.45 -12.87 10.09
C LEU A 280 -12.06 -12.41 11.42
N GLN A 281 -12.03 -11.11 11.69
CA GLN A 281 -12.67 -10.52 12.86
C GLN A 281 -13.93 -9.76 12.42
N ARG A 282 -15.02 -9.94 13.16
CA ARG A 282 -16.21 -9.11 13.03
C ARG A 282 -15.85 -7.72 13.53
N LYS A 283 -15.81 -6.71 12.66
CA LYS A 283 -15.93 -5.32 13.09
C LYS A 283 -17.41 -5.04 13.35
N LEU A 284 -17.73 -4.76 14.60
CA LEU A 284 -19.02 -4.21 15.01
C LEU A 284 -19.19 -2.80 14.46
#